data_cee036193187f1b988839b79c5eb61d1
#
_entry.id   cee036193187f1b988839b79c5eb61d1
#
_cell.length_a   1.000
_cell.length_b   1.000
_cell.length_c   1.000
_cell.angle_alpha   90.00
_cell.angle_beta   90.00
_cell.angle_gamma   90.00
#
_symmetry.space_group_name_H-M   'P 1'
#
loop_
_entity.id
_entity.type
_entity.pdbx_description
1 polymer ?
#
loop_
_entity_poly.entity_id
_entity_poly.type
_entity_poly.pdbx_seq_one_letter_code
_entity_poly.pdbx_strand_id
1 'polypeptide(L)'
;MCSAGASAETLRERQQSFPNWQSKPPVQLSDGDLFYPTWMQGTWRMTSTLVDMVAPLAPDVVTPGFEGNRQFLDKPIPALIRFVPKVFSKSSFLNQSIPKKIEDASADEVKVVSDRAFNGLSLARAYLGNEWVKAVKVDPDDPNRQVTFLKDNQQLVSTVTGRTVETPNNGMFATTEVFQQFFRNPKMANDQRADKRISNSQRPNNSATVYLNEVENTTIYRKRSDANFPIEADQITAIYLSPQDPNYFKAKDKPVALYRYHLSFSPVKADSKSIKSLEATN
;
A
#
# COMPACT_ATOMS: atom_id res chain seq x y z
N MET A 1 7.72 -35.88 24.45
CA MET A 1 6.75 -34.77 24.22
C MET A 1 7.10 -34.15 22.88
N CYS A 2 6.31 -34.41 21.83
CA CYS A 2 6.52 -33.79 20.53
C CYS A 2 5.98 -32.36 20.61
N SER A 3 6.87 -31.39 20.51
CA SER A 3 6.50 -29.99 20.29
C SER A 3 5.88 -29.93 18.89
N ALA A 4 4.57 -29.80 18.80
CA ALA A 4 3.91 -29.46 17.55
C ALA A 4 4.35 -28.03 17.23
N GLY A 5 5.24 -27.86 16.24
CA GLY A 5 5.59 -26.55 15.72
C GLY A 5 4.32 -25.88 15.25
N ALA A 6 3.94 -24.73 15.84
CA ALA A 6 2.85 -23.92 15.36
C ALA A 6 3.19 -23.56 13.90
N SER A 7 2.38 -24.03 12.95
CA SER A 7 2.46 -23.57 11.56
C SER A 7 2.19 -22.08 11.53
N ALA A 8 2.99 -21.32 10.79
CA ALA A 8 2.74 -19.89 10.63
C ALA A 8 1.35 -19.68 9.97
N GLU A 9 0.59 -18.72 10.48
CA GLU A 9 -0.71 -18.33 9.92
C GLU A 9 -0.54 -17.95 8.44
N THR A 10 -1.33 -18.56 7.57
CA THR A 10 -1.35 -18.20 6.14
C THR A 10 -2.09 -16.87 5.95
N LEU A 11 -1.82 -16.17 4.84
CA LEU A 11 -2.53 -14.93 4.51
C LEU A 11 -4.04 -15.14 4.31
N ARG A 12 -4.43 -16.35 3.90
CA ARG A 12 -5.84 -16.71 3.80
C ARG A 12 -6.49 -16.85 5.18
N GLU A 13 -5.84 -17.52 6.12
CA GLU A 13 -6.33 -17.64 7.50
C GLU A 13 -6.40 -16.27 8.16
N ARG A 14 -5.38 -15.42 7.97
CA ARG A 14 -5.39 -14.04 8.43
C ARG A 14 -6.58 -13.25 7.89
N GLN A 15 -6.87 -13.36 6.59
CA GLN A 15 -8.04 -12.69 6.01
C GLN A 15 -9.37 -13.22 6.58
N GLN A 16 -9.45 -14.53 6.84
CA GLN A 16 -10.65 -15.17 7.42
C GLN A 16 -10.85 -14.80 8.89
N SER A 17 -9.79 -14.48 9.64
CA SER A 17 -9.88 -14.06 11.04
C SER A 17 -10.37 -12.61 11.22
N PHE A 18 -10.57 -11.86 10.13
CA PHE A 18 -11.18 -10.52 10.20
C PHE A 18 -12.54 -10.56 10.92
N PRO A 19 -12.85 -9.63 11.85
CA PRO A 19 -12.04 -8.48 12.29
C PRO A 19 -11.14 -8.76 13.51
N ASN A 20 -10.94 -10.00 13.90
CA ASN A 20 -10.36 -10.40 15.19
C ASN A 20 -8.82 -10.45 15.18
N TRP A 21 -8.18 -9.51 14.52
CA TRP A 21 -6.72 -9.43 14.45
C TRP A 21 -6.11 -8.97 15.77
N GLN A 22 -5.15 -9.73 16.27
CA GLN A 22 -4.51 -9.49 17.57
C GLN A 22 -3.07 -8.99 17.46
N SER A 23 -2.47 -9.08 16.28
CA SER A 23 -1.07 -8.74 16.06
C SER A 23 -0.84 -8.28 14.62
N LYS A 24 0.35 -7.69 14.39
CA LYS A 24 0.88 -7.45 13.04
C LYS A 24 1.17 -8.77 12.32
N PRO A 25 1.20 -8.78 10.97
CA PRO A 25 1.51 -9.97 10.21
C PRO A 25 2.98 -10.35 10.35
N PRO A 26 3.33 -11.64 10.23
CA PRO A 26 4.70 -12.05 10.06
C PRO A 26 5.16 -11.67 8.65
N VAL A 27 6.03 -10.67 8.52
CA VAL A 27 6.59 -10.21 7.27
C VAL A 27 8.11 -10.30 7.27
N GLN A 28 8.69 -10.51 6.10
CA GLN A 28 10.12 -10.36 5.87
C GLN A 28 10.42 -8.92 5.45
N LEU A 29 11.63 -8.44 5.68
CA LEU A 29 12.07 -7.15 5.19
C LEU A 29 11.86 -7.09 3.68
N SER A 30 11.27 -5.97 3.20
CA SER A 30 11.05 -5.78 1.78
C SER A 30 12.37 -5.46 1.09
N ASP A 31 12.69 -6.23 0.06
CA ASP A 31 13.83 -5.97 -0.82
C ASP A 31 13.34 -5.93 -2.27
N GLY A 32 13.62 -4.82 -2.96
CA GLY A 32 13.23 -4.61 -4.35
C GLY A 32 11.71 -4.60 -4.60
N ASP A 33 11.34 -4.94 -5.83
CA ASP A 33 9.95 -4.95 -6.29
C ASP A 33 9.17 -6.18 -5.81
N LEU A 34 7.86 -6.01 -5.63
CA LEU A 34 6.93 -7.12 -5.54
C LEU A 34 6.65 -7.67 -6.95
N PHE A 35 6.85 -8.98 -7.13
CA PHE A 35 6.58 -9.67 -8.38
C PHE A 35 5.17 -10.27 -8.39
N TYR A 36 4.45 -9.95 -9.47
CA TYR A 36 3.08 -10.41 -9.69
C TYR A 36 3.04 -11.55 -10.70
N PRO A 37 2.03 -12.43 -10.63
CA PRO A 37 1.80 -13.42 -11.67
C PRO A 37 1.59 -12.81 -13.06
N THR A 38 2.03 -13.49 -14.10
CA THR A 38 1.92 -13.01 -15.49
C THR A 38 0.49 -12.70 -15.94
N TRP A 39 -0.52 -13.39 -15.37
CA TRP A 39 -1.92 -13.14 -15.68
C TRP A 39 -2.44 -11.80 -15.16
N MET A 40 -1.67 -11.09 -14.31
CA MET A 40 -1.98 -9.72 -13.88
C MET A 40 -1.42 -8.65 -14.81
N GLN A 41 -0.51 -9.00 -15.73
CA GLN A 41 0.10 -8.03 -16.66
C GLN A 41 -0.95 -7.30 -17.47
N GLY A 42 -0.84 -5.96 -17.56
CA GLY A 42 -1.72 -5.12 -18.34
C GLY A 42 -2.24 -3.89 -17.57
N THR A 43 -3.13 -3.16 -18.23
CA THR A 43 -3.86 -2.04 -17.63
C THR A 43 -5.29 -2.47 -17.34
N TRP A 44 -5.73 -2.21 -16.13
CA TRP A 44 -7.00 -2.65 -15.60
C TRP A 44 -7.82 -1.47 -15.08
N ARG A 45 -9.11 -1.47 -15.36
CA ARG A 45 -10.07 -0.69 -14.61
C ARG A 45 -10.43 -1.49 -13.35
N MET A 46 -9.90 -1.06 -12.22
CA MET A 46 -10.22 -1.62 -10.91
C MET A 46 -11.39 -0.84 -10.31
N THR A 47 -12.34 -1.55 -9.74
CA THR A 47 -13.35 -0.97 -8.86
C THR A 47 -13.08 -1.45 -7.44
N SER A 48 -12.88 -0.50 -6.53
CA SER A 48 -12.69 -0.76 -5.09
C SER A 48 -13.97 -0.41 -4.35
N THR A 49 -14.52 -1.34 -3.58
CA THR A 49 -15.70 -1.12 -2.73
C THR A 49 -15.34 -1.44 -1.29
N LEU A 50 -15.42 -0.43 -0.40
CA LEU A 50 -15.32 -0.65 1.04
C LEU A 50 -16.59 -1.36 1.51
N VAL A 51 -16.47 -2.63 1.93
CA VAL A 51 -17.61 -3.48 2.30
C VAL A 51 -17.77 -3.61 3.82
N ASP A 52 -16.71 -3.32 4.58
CA ASP A 52 -16.77 -3.35 6.05
C ASP A 52 -15.67 -2.48 6.66
N MET A 53 -15.92 -1.93 7.85
CA MET A 53 -14.94 -1.16 8.61
C MET A 53 -15.16 -1.31 10.11
N VAL A 54 -14.09 -1.58 10.84
CA VAL A 54 -14.13 -1.84 12.28
C VAL A 54 -13.01 -1.07 12.99
N ALA A 55 -13.31 -0.47 14.13
CA ALA A 55 -12.34 0.06 15.08
C ALA A 55 -12.29 -0.86 16.30
N PRO A 56 -11.37 -1.86 16.34
CA PRO A 56 -11.42 -2.93 17.35
C PRO A 56 -11.21 -2.47 18.78
N LEU A 57 -10.60 -1.29 18.96
CA LEU A 57 -10.28 -0.72 20.28
C LEU A 57 -11.18 0.46 20.65
N ALA A 58 -12.25 0.70 19.88
CA ALA A 58 -13.23 1.74 20.22
C ALA A 58 -14.01 1.37 21.49
N PRO A 59 -14.42 2.33 22.33
CA PRO A 59 -14.22 3.77 22.17
C PRO A 59 -12.85 4.28 22.68
N ASP A 60 -12.03 3.44 23.32
CA ASP A 60 -10.82 3.86 24.03
C ASP A 60 -9.72 4.40 23.10
N VAL A 61 -9.59 3.79 21.92
CA VAL A 61 -8.64 4.21 20.89
C VAL A 61 -9.32 4.15 19.53
N VAL A 62 -9.39 5.31 18.86
CA VAL A 62 -9.92 5.44 17.49
C VAL A 62 -8.97 6.34 16.70
N THR A 63 -8.64 5.96 15.46
CA THR A 63 -7.80 6.79 14.59
C THR A 63 -8.56 8.02 14.11
N PRO A 64 -7.88 9.16 13.98
CA PRO A 64 -8.45 10.32 13.30
C PRO A 64 -8.94 9.94 11.90
N GLY A 65 -10.15 10.38 11.54
CA GLY A 65 -10.72 10.12 10.21
C GLY A 65 -11.41 8.77 10.04
N PHE A 66 -11.39 7.86 11.04
CA PHE A 66 -12.07 6.57 10.93
C PHE A 66 -13.55 6.74 10.52
N GLU A 67 -14.31 7.52 11.27
CA GLU A 67 -15.73 7.75 10.97
C GLU A 67 -15.95 8.46 9.63
N GLY A 68 -15.01 9.31 9.19
CA GLY A 68 -15.04 9.95 7.88
C GLY A 68 -15.02 8.95 6.71
N ASN A 69 -14.45 7.77 6.90
CA ASN A 69 -14.43 6.73 5.88
C ASN A 69 -15.77 6.02 5.69
N ARG A 70 -16.70 6.15 6.64
CA ARG A 70 -18.04 5.57 6.53
C ARG A 70 -18.81 6.08 5.31
N GLN A 71 -18.51 7.29 4.84
CA GLN A 71 -19.07 7.83 3.61
C GLN A 71 -18.76 7.00 2.36
N PHE A 72 -17.71 6.16 2.38
CA PHE A 72 -17.28 5.31 1.26
C PHE A 72 -17.85 3.88 1.35
N LEU A 73 -18.56 3.54 2.44
CA LEU A 73 -19.13 2.21 2.62
C LEU A 73 -20.11 1.90 1.48
N ASP A 74 -19.96 0.72 0.88
CA ASP A 74 -20.75 0.21 -0.25
C ASP A 74 -20.73 1.10 -1.51
N LYS A 75 -19.81 2.06 -1.59
CA LYS A 75 -19.65 2.89 -2.78
C LYS A 75 -18.50 2.40 -3.64
N PRO A 76 -18.77 1.99 -4.90
CA PRO A 76 -17.71 1.59 -5.82
C PRO A 76 -16.89 2.81 -6.26
N ILE A 77 -15.57 2.74 -6.07
CA ILE A 77 -14.62 3.77 -6.48
C ILE A 77 -13.75 3.21 -7.60
N PRO A 78 -13.89 3.72 -8.84
CA PRO A 78 -13.07 3.27 -9.96
C PRO A 78 -11.69 3.91 -9.93
N ALA A 79 -10.66 3.13 -10.31
CA ALA A 79 -9.30 3.58 -10.53
C ALA A 79 -8.66 2.80 -11.68
N LEU A 80 -7.62 3.33 -12.30
CA LEU A 80 -6.80 2.61 -13.25
C LEU A 80 -5.59 2.01 -12.54
N ILE A 81 -5.34 0.74 -12.78
CA ILE A 81 -4.20 0.01 -12.22
C ILE A 81 -3.41 -0.63 -13.34
N ARG A 82 -2.08 -0.52 -13.28
CA ARG A 82 -1.19 -1.03 -14.31
C ARG A 82 -0.12 -1.93 -13.72
N PHE A 83 0.06 -3.11 -14.34
CA PHE A 83 1.15 -4.03 -14.06
C PHE A 83 1.99 -4.18 -15.33
N VAL A 84 3.29 -3.97 -15.20
CA VAL A 84 4.21 -3.87 -16.34
C VAL A 84 5.31 -4.92 -16.27
N PRO A 85 5.82 -5.39 -17.42
CA PRO A 85 7.01 -6.21 -17.45
C PRO A 85 8.22 -5.33 -17.12
N LYS A 86 9.12 -5.83 -16.27
CA LYS A 86 10.41 -5.23 -15.94
C LYS A 86 11.51 -6.26 -16.16
N VAL A 87 12.56 -5.83 -16.84
CA VAL A 87 13.74 -6.66 -17.11
C VAL A 87 14.70 -6.57 -15.94
N PHE A 88 15.10 -7.70 -15.40
CA PHE A 88 16.10 -7.81 -14.34
C PHE A 88 17.36 -8.45 -14.92
N SER A 89 18.45 -7.68 -14.99
CA SER A 89 19.74 -8.21 -15.42
C SER A 89 20.38 -8.97 -14.27
N LYS A 90 20.76 -10.23 -14.51
CA LYS A 90 21.46 -11.07 -13.51
C LYS A 90 22.89 -10.57 -13.21
N SER A 91 23.41 -9.65 -14.01
CA SER A 91 24.74 -9.08 -13.81
C SER A 91 24.83 -8.15 -12.59
N SER A 92 23.72 -7.65 -12.07
CA SER A 92 23.70 -6.76 -10.92
C SER A 92 23.97 -7.45 -9.57
N PHE A 93 23.96 -8.78 -9.51
CA PHE A 93 24.19 -9.54 -8.27
C PHE A 93 25.65 -10.00 -8.09
N LEU A 94 26.56 -9.65 -9.02
CA LEU A 94 27.96 -10.12 -9.02
C LEU A 94 28.99 -9.04 -8.66
N ASN A 95 28.66 -8.09 -7.77
CA ASN A 95 29.66 -7.22 -7.17
C ASN A 95 30.22 -7.81 -5.87
N GLN A 96 30.76 -9.06 -5.94
CA GLN A 96 31.78 -9.52 -5.01
C GLN A 96 32.75 -10.45 -5.75
N SER A 97 33.94 -9.95 -5.87
CA SER A 97 35.25 -10.53 -6.22
C SER A 97 35.31 -12.07 -6.26
N ILE A 98 35.13 -12.70 -7.43
CA ILE A 98 35.85 -13.94 -7.78
C ILE A 98 35.90 -14.02 -9.33
N PRO A 99 37.08 -14.19 -9.96
CA PRO A 99 37.16 -14.45 -11.39
C PRO A 99 36.73 -15.88 -11.67
N LYS A 100 35.57 -16.10 -12.17
CA LYS A 100 35.11 -17.39 -12.71
C LYS A 100 34.68 -17.24 -14.16
N LYS A 101 35.34 -18.02 -14.99
CA LYS A 101 35.18 -18.33 -16.40
C LYS A 101 33.77 -18.01 -16.94
N ILE A 102 33.78 -17.12 -17.96
CA ILE A 102 32.60 -16.73 -18.74
C ILE A 102 32.18 -17.93 -19.59
N GLU A 103 31.17 -18.66 -19.13
CA GLU A 103 30.32 -19.53 -19.96
C GLU A 103 28.96 -19.63 -19.25
N ASP A 104 27.97 -19.02 -19.85
CA ASP A 104 26.55 -18.85 -19.60
C ASP A 104 26.18 -17.40 -19.22
N ALA A 105 26.04 -16.56 -20.26
CA ALA A 105 25.25 -15.35 -20.20
C ALA A 105 23.77 -15.78 -19.97
N SER A 106 23.40 -15.97 -18.70
CA SER A 106 22.03 -16.29 -18.35
C SER A 106 21.11 -15.15 -18.77
N ALA A 107 20.13 -15.45 -19.62
CA ALA A 107 19.18 -14.52 -20.17
C ALA A 107 18.55 -13.62 -19.08
N ASP A 108 18.34 -12.35 -19.38
CA ASP A 108 17.61 -11.42 -18.53
C ASP A 108 16.24 -12.00 -18.18
N GLU A 109 15.87 -11.90 -16.91
CA GLU A 109 14.57 -12.40 -16.43
C GLU A 109 13.55 -11.28 -16.49
N VAL A 110 12.43 -11.50 -17.19
CA VAL A 110 11.30 -10.57 -17.23
C VAL A 110 10.30 -10.93 -16.15
N LYS A 111 10.06 -10.02 -15.23
CA LYS A 111 9.05 -10.16 -14.16
C LYS A 111 7.98 -9.08 -14.28
N VAL A 112 6.78 -9.37 -13.82
CA VAL A 112 5.68 -8.41 -13.76
C VAL A 112 5.72 -7.67 -12.44
N VAL A 113 5.72 -6.34 -12.50
CA VAL A 113 5.72 -5.45 -11.33
C VAL A 113 4.57 -4.44 -11.40
N SER A 114 4.17 -3.92 -10.26
CA SER A 114 3.22 -2.81 -10.18
C SER A 114 3.87 -1.52 -10.70
N ASP A 115 3.20 -0.78 -11.59
CA ASP A 115 3.57 0.60 -11.89
C ASP A 115 3.13 1.49 -10.72
N ARG A 116 3.97 1.54 -9.68
CA ARG A 116 3.62 2.18 -8.40
C ARG A 116 3.30 3.67 -8.55
N ALA A 117 4.01 4.40 -9.42
CA ALA A 117 3.75 5.82 -9.63
C ALA A 117 2.38 6.05 -10.27
N PHE A 118 2.08 5.32 -11.35
CA PHE A 118 0.80 5.37 -12.03
C PHE A 118 -0.36 4.94 -11.11
N ASN A 119 -0.21 3.80 -10.44
CA ASN A 119 -1.23 3.23 -9.58
C ASN A 119 -1.50 4.12 -8.36
N GLY A 120 -0.43 4.62 -7.74
CA GLY A 120 -0.53 5.54 -6.61
C GLY A 120 -1.24 6.84 -6.98
N LEU A 121 -0.92 7.42 -8.15
CA LEU A 121 -1.58 8.64 -8.63
C LEU A 121 -3.06 8.41 -8.92
N SER A 122 -3.37 7.32 -9.62
CA SER A 122 -4.75 6.97 -9.97
C SER A 122 -5.61 6.73 -8.72
N LEU A 123 -5.11 5.94 -7.78
CA LEU A 123 -5.80 5.67 -6.52
C LEU A 123 -5.96 6.92 -5.66
N ALA A 124 -4.90 7.71 -5.48
CA ALA A 124 -4.97 8.92 -4.68
C ALA A 124 -6.00 9.91 -5.24
N ARG A 125 -6.05 10.08 -6.57
CA ARG A 125 -7.05 10.93 -7.22
C ARG A 125 -8.47 10.40 -7.11
N ALA A 126 -8.66 9.09 -7.18
CA ALA A 126 -9.96 8.47 -7.03
C ALA A 126 -10.58 8.70 -5.64
N TYR A 127 -9.76 8.75 -4.59
CA TYR A 127 -10.21 8.96 -3.21
C TYR A 127 -10.20 10.42 -2.76
N LEU A 128 -9.24 11.23 -3.22
CA LEU A 128 -9.04 12.59 -2.73
C LEU A 128 -9.49 13.67 -3.73
N GLY A 129 -9.68 13.30 -5.00
CA GLY A 129 -9.98 14.25 -6.07
C GLY A 129 -8.73 14.75 -6.80
N ASN A 130 -8.89 15.09 -8.09
CA ASN A 130 -7.79 15.51 -8.96
C ASN A 130 -7.12 16.81 -8.49
N GLU A 131 -7.90 17.73 -7.91
CA GLU A 131 -7.42 19.02 -7.42
C GLU A 131 -6.53 18.92 -6.17
N TRP A 132 -6.64 17.81 -5.43
CA TRP A 132 -5.86 17.58 -4.22
C TRP A 132 -4.54 16.87 -4.47
N VAL A 133 -4.44 16.07 -5.53
CA VAL A 133 -3.27 15.23 -5.79
C VAL A 133 -2.49 15.76 -6.98
N LYS A 134 -1.31 16.32 -6.73
CA LYS A 134 -0.46 16.91 -7.77
C LYS A 134 0.35 15.86 -8.52
N ALA A 135 1.00 14.97 -7.82
CA ALA A 135 1.86 13.95 -8.40
C ALA A 135 2.12 12.81 -7.42
N VAL A 136 2.53 11.67 -7.95
CA VAL A 136 3.13 10.57 -7.19
C VAL A 136 4.46 10.22 -7.82
N LYS A 137 5.50 10.08 -7.00
CA LYS A 137 6.85 9.69 -7.44
C LYS A 137 7.33 8.52 -6.61
N VAL A 138 7.97 7.57 -7.27
CA VAL A 138 8.70 6.47 -6.64
C VAL A 138 10.17 6.87 -6.60
N ASP A 139 10.84 6.53 -5.54
CA ASP A 139 12.28 6.75 -5.39
C ASP A 139 13.01 5.89 -6.45
N PRO A 140 13.89 6.47 -7.27
CA PRO A 140 14.60 5.72 -8.30
C PRO A 140 15.52 4.63 -7.74
N ASP A 141 16.03 4.83 -6.52
CA ASP A 141 16.98 3.92 -5.86
C ASP A 141 16.27 2.91 -4.93
N ASP A 142 15.00 3.18 -4.56
CA ASP A 142 14.20 2.31 -3.70
C ASP A 142 12.74 2.21 -4.20
N PRO A 143 12.38 1.14 -4.93
CA PRO A 143 11.01 0.96 -5.45
C PRO A 143 9.97 0.80 -4.34
N ASN A 144 10.38 0.57 -3.11
CA ASN A 144 9.48 0.48 -1.95
C ASN A 144 9.10 1.86 -1.38
N ARG A 145 9.83 2.93 -1.77
CA ARG A 145 9.59 4.28 -1.27
C ARG A 145 8.84 5.13 -2.30
N GLN A 146 7.70 5.67 -1.90
CA GLN A 146 6.82 6.50 -2.72
C GLN A 146 6.49 7.81 -2.01
N VAL A 147 6.43 8.91 -2.76
CA VAL A 147 6.00 10.22 -2.26
C VAL A 147 4.80 10.69 -3.07
N THR A 148 3.69 10.93 -2.37
CA THR A 148 2.49 11.58 -2.92
C THR A 148 2.53 13.06 -2.59
N PHE A 149 2.56 13.89 -3.62
CA PHE A 149 2.53 15.35 -3.51
C PHE A 149 1.09 15.85 -3.55
N LEU A 150 0.67 16.49 -2.50
CA LEU A 150 -0.68 16.99 -2.33
C LEU A 150 -0.74 18.53 -2.48
N LYS A 151 -1.95 19.07 -2.48
CA LYS A 151 -2.20 20.50 -2.44
C LYS A 151 -1.49 21.14 -1.22
N ASP A 152 -1.19 22.41 -1.32
CA ASP A 152 -0.56 23.20 -0.24
C ASP A 152 0.81 22.67 0.21
N ASN A 153 1.55 22.03 -0.72
CA ASN A 153 2.86 21.43 -0.51
C ASN A 153 2.89 20.30 0.55
N GLN A 154 1.74 19.76 0.89
CA GLN A 154 1.67 18.58 1.76
C GLN A 154 2.23 17.35 1.05
N GLN A 155 2.80 16.44 1.80
CA GLN A 155 3.40 15.21 1.28
C GLN A 155 3.01 14.03 2.16
N LEU A 156 2.67 12.92 1.50
CA LEU A 156 2.57 11.62 2.13
C LEU A 156 3.73 10.76 1.60
N VAL A 157 4.64 10.40 2.47
CA VAL A 157 5.72 9.44 2.17
C VAL A 157 5.26 8.09 2.67
N SER A 158 5.27 7.09 1.78
CA SER A 158 4.96 5.70 2.10
C SER A 158 6.15 4.83 1.75
N THR A 159 6.62 4.03 2.71
CA THR A 159 7.72 3.11 2.50
C THR A 159 7.30 1.71 2.91
N VAL A 160 7.35 0.75 1.99
CA VAL A 160 7.13 -0.67 2.31
C VAL A 160 8.32 -1.17 3.12
N THR A 161 8.07 -1.59 4.35
CA THR A 161 9.09 -2.07 5.29
C THR A 161 9.11 -3.59 5.41
N GLY A 162 7.98 -4.23 5.11
CA GLY A 162 7.87 -5.68 5.20
C GLY A 162 6.88 -6.24 4.17
N ARG A 163 7.11 -7.50 3.79
CA ARG A 163 6.30 -8.20 2.80
C ARG A 163 6.24 -9.68 3.05
N THR A 164 5.09 -10.28 2.74
CA THR A 164 4.89 -11.73 2.63
C THR A 164 4.12 -12.02 1.35
N VAL A 165 4.49 -13.08 0.64
CA VAL A 165 3.87 -13.50 -0.63
C VAL A 165 3.56 -14.97 -0.56
N GLU A 166 2.35 -15.35 -0.99
CA GLU A 166 1.92 -16.74 -1.12
C GLU A 166 1.28 -16.96 -2.49
N THR A 167 1.60 -18.09 -3.12
CA THR A 167 1.01 -18.56 -4.38
C THR A 167 0.44 -19.95 -4.17
N PRO A 168 -0.73 -20.08 -3.49
CA PRO A 168 -1.26 -21.38 -3.08
C PRO A 168 -1.58 -22.32 -4.26
N ASN A 169 -1.96 -21.76 -5.41
CA ASN A 169 -2.31 -22.50 -6.63
C ASN A 169 -2.27 -21.61 -7.88
N ASN A 170 -2.43 -22.24 -9.06
CA ASN A 170 -2.46 -21.56 -10.36
C ASN A 170 -3.71 -20.71 -10.56
N GLY A 171 -3.81 -19.54 -10.05
CA GLY A 171 -4.94 -18.63 -10.20
C GLY A 171 -5.24 -17.87 -8.93
N MET A 172 -4.44 -18.13 -7.88
CA MET A 172 -4.49 -17.37 -6.64
C MET A 172 -3.11 -16.77 -6.35
N PHE A 173 -3.10 -15.50 -5.94
CA PHE A 173 -1.92 -14.78 -5.50
C PHE A 173 -2.28 -13.98 -4.26
N ALA A 174 -1.58 -14.19 -3.17
CA ALA A 174 -1.80 -13.48 -1.92
C ALA A 174 -0.54 -12.72 -1.52
N THR A 175 -0.73 -11.50 -1.02
CA THR A 175 0.37 -10.67 -0.55
C THR A 175 -0.06 -9.84 0.65
N THR A 176 0.87 -9.65 1.56
CA THR A 176 0.81 -8.64 2.62
C THR A 176 1.98 -7.69 2.42
N GLU A 177 1.70 -6.40 2.40
CA GLU A 177 2.70 -5.35 2.48
C GLU A 177 2.43 -4.48 3.72
N VAL A 178 3.49 -4.23 4.47
CA VAL A 178 3.47 -3.31 5.62
C VAL A 178 4.19 -2.04 5.23
N PHE A 179 3.52 -0.91 5.41
CA PHE A 179 4.00 0.41 5.04
C PHE A 179 4.19 1.27 6.28
N GLN A 180 5.29 1.96 6.36
CA GLN A 180 5.39 3.15 7.20
C GLN A 180 4.90 4.35 6.39
N GLN A 181 3.91 5.05 6.93
CA GLN A 181 3.36 6.24 6.32
C GLN A 181 3.67 7.47 7.15
N PHE A 182 4.23 8.46 6.50
CA PHE A 182 4.68 9.69 7.10
C PHE A 182 4.02 10.88 6.38
N PHE A 183 3.12 11.57 7.09
CA PHE A 183 2.48 12.76 6.57
C PHE A 183 3.23 14.02 7.00
N ARG A 184 3.65 14.84 6.04
CA ARG A 184 4.38 16.07 6.25
C ARG A 184 3.58 17.26 5.77
N ASN A 185 3.38 18.27 6.65
CA ASN A 185 2.79 19.55 6.32
C ASN A 185 3.82 20.67 6.51
N PRO A 186 4.44 21.21 5.44
CA PRO A 186 5.49 22.22 5.56
C PRO A 186 4.99 23.57 6.07
N LYS A 187 3.70 23.91 5.98
CA LYS A 187 3.15 25.18 6.52
C LYS A 187 3.27 25.22 8.06
N MET A 188 3.12 24.10 8.74
CA MET A 188 3.26 24.03 10.19
C MET A 188 4.72 24.14 10.66
N ALA A 189 5.68 23.78 9.81
CA ALA A 189 7.11 23.91 10.13
C ALA A 189 7.60 25.37 10.13
N ASN A 190 6.98 26.22 9.32
CA ASN A 190 7.33 27.66 9.25
C ASN A 190 6.75 28.47 10.41
N ASP A 191 5.56 28.12 10.92
CA ASP A 191 4.96 28.79 12.07
C ASP A 191 5.80 28.62 13.35
N GLN A 192 6.53 27.53 13.49
CA GLN A 192 7.41 27.31 14.64
C GLN A 192 8.67 28.22 14.62
N ARG A 193 9.06 28.74 13.45
CA ARG A 193 10.21 29.67 13.33
C ARG A 193 9.83 31.15 13.51
N ALA A 194 8.56 31.49 13.29
CA ALA A 194 8.09 32.86 13.34
C ALA A 194 7.81 33.38 14.76
N ASP A 195 7.65 32.49 15.77
CA ASP A 195 7.03 32.86 17.03
C ASP A 195 7.95 32.72 18.26
N LYS A 196 9.17 33.23 18.15
CA LYS A 196 10.09 33.37 19.31
C LYS A 196 9.80 34.59 20.20
N ARG A 197 8.71 35.38 19.95
CA ARG A 197 8.48 36.66 20.63
C ARG A 197 7.17 36.81 21.42
N ILE A 198 6.40 35.72 21.64
CA ILE A 198 5.19 35.83 22.47
C ILE A 198 5.27 34.82 23.61
N SER A 199 5.51 35.35 24.79
CA SER A 199 5.52 34.67 26.07
C SER A 199 4.11 34.31 26.53
N ASN A 200 4.02 33.11 27.15
CA ASN A 200 3.00 32.68 28.13
C ASN A 200 1.53 32.98 27.85
N SER A 201 0.81 32.01 27.34
CA SER A 201 -0.38 31.43 27.97
C SER A 201 -1.18 30.60 26.97
N GLN A 202 -1.44 29.36 27.33
CA GLN A 202 -2.47 28.49 26.74
C GLN A 202 -2.40 28.24 25.22
N ARG A 203 -1.39 27.49 24.76
CA ARG A 203 -1.43 26.82 23.47
C ARG A 203 -2.04 25.43 23.65
N PRO A 204 -3.06 25.05 22.87
CA PRO A 204 -3.42 23.66 22.79
C PRO A 204 -2.22 22.89 22.23
N ASN A 205 -1.87 21.79 22.88
CA ASN A 205 -0.74 20.91 22.57
C ASN A 205 -1.03 20.12 21.28
N ASN A 206 -1.12 20.80 20.11
CA ASN A 206 -1.41 20.18 18.81
C ASN A 206 -0.30 20.49 17.80
N SER A 207 0.95 20.26 18.18
CA SER A 207 2.11 20.41 17.30
C SER A 207 2.57 19.10 16.68
N ALA A 208 1.65 18.29 16.18
CA ALA A 208 2.03 17.20 15.30
C ALA A 208 2.19 17.70 13.87
N THR A 209 3.34 18.29 13.58
CA THR A 209 3.79 18.63 12.21
C THR A 209 3.94 17.39 11.33
N VAL A 210 3.88 16.24 11.95
CA VAL A 210 4.14 14.93 11.36
C VAL A 210 3.25 13.89 12.02
N TYR A 211 2.44 13.23 11.20
CA TYR A 211 1.69 12.06 11.62
C TYR A 211 2.34 10.81 11.01
N LEU A 212 2.68 9.87 11.87
CA LEU A 212 3.28 8.59 11.47
C LEU A 212 2.36 7.45 11.89
N ASN A 213 2.06 6.56 10.96
CA ASN A 213 1.39 5.30 11.24
C ASN A 213 2.04 4.16 10.48
N GLU A 214 1.64 2.95 10.82
CA GLU A 214 1.98 1.75 10.08
C GLU A 214 0.69 1.17 9.50
N VAL A 215 0.72 0.83 8.23
CA VAL A 215 -0.43 0.32 7.48
C VAL A 215 -0.08 -1.04 6.91
N GLU A 216 -0.92 -2.02 7.16
CA GLU A 216 -0.87 -3.32 6.50
C GLU A 216 -1.93 -3.38 5.42
N ASN A 217 -1.55 -3.85 4.23
CA ASN A 217 -2.46 -4.25 3.17
C ASN A 217 -2.30 -5.74 2.89
N THR A 218 -3.26 -6.54 3.30
CA THR A 218 -3.32 -7.98 2.99
C THR A 218 -4.35 -8.20 1.89
N THR A 219 -3.90 -8.66 0.71
CA THR A 219 -4.73 -8.80 -0.50
C THR A 219 -4.62 -10.21 -1.06
N ILE A 220 -5.76 -10.83 -1.35
CA ILE A 220 -5.83 -12.12 -2.03
C ILE A 220 -6.51 -11.93 -3.38
N TYR A 221 -5.71 -12.06 -4.44
CA TYR A 221 -6.15 -12.00 -5.83
C TYR A 221 -6.55 -13.38 -6.32
N ARG A 222 -7.62 -13.44 -7.12
CA ARG A 222 -8.14 -14.65 -7.74
C ARG A 222 -8.38 -14.42 -9.21
N LYS A 223 -7.77 -15.26 -10.05
CA LYS A 223 -8.11 -15.33 -11.47
C LYS A 223 -9.48 -15.99 -11.61
N ARG A 224 -10.39 -15.34 -12.36
CA ARG A 224 -11.75 -15.82 -12.60
C ARG A 224 -11.91 -16.23 -14.06
N SER A 225 -12.83 -17.16 -14.29
CA SER A 225 -13.24 -17.53 -15.66
C SER A 225 -14.26 -16.56 -16.24
N ASP A 226 -14.75 -15.61 -15.45
CA ASP A 226 -15.69 -14.57 -15.89
C ASP A 226 -15.01 -13.59 -16.85
N ALA A 227 -15.60 -13.41 -18.03
CA ALA A 227 -15.07 -12.53 -19.06
C ALA A 227 -15.17 -11.03 -18.70
N ASN A 228 -16.11 -10.64 -17.79
CA ASN A 228 -16.31 -9.25 -17.39
C ASN A 228 -15.30 -8.82 -16.32
N PHE A 229 -15.05 -9.70 -15.35
CA PHE A 229 -14.12 -9.45 -14.25
C PHE A 229 -13.15 -10.64 -14.09
N PRO A 230 -12.15 -10.73 -14.99
CA PRO A 230 -11.22 -11.87 -15.00
C PRO A 230 -10.31 -11.91 -13.76
N ILE A 231 -10.28 -10.84 -12.96
CA ILE A 231 -9.58 -10.79 -11.68
C ILE A 231 -10.50 -10.16 -10.64
N GLU A 232 -10.60 -10.82 -9.49
CA GLU A 232 -11.20 -10.30 -8.27
C GLU A 232 -10.21 -10.38 -7.13
N ALA A 233 -10.34 -9.52 -6.14
CA ALA A 233 -9.56 -9.61 -4.91
C ALA A 233 -10.36 -9.13 -3.71
N ASP A 234 -10.01 -9.69 -2.55
CA ASP A 234 -10.39 -9.15 -1.25
C ASP A 234 -9.15 -8.57 -0.59
N GLN A 235 -9.26 -7.34 -0.10
CA GLN A 235 -8.19 -6.65 0.60
C GLN A 235 -8.64 -6.25 2.00
N ILE A 236 -7.79 -6.45 2.98
CA ILE A 236 -7.93 -5.86 4.31
C ILE A 236 -6.79 -4.88 4.52
N THR A 237 -7.16 -3.64 4.85
CA THR A 237 -6.22 -2.60 5.27
C THR A 237 -6.33 -2.44 6.78
N ALA A 238 -5.22 -2.61 7.50
CA ALA A 238 -5.14 -2.40 8.94
C ALA A 238 -4.23 -1.22 9.26
N ILE A 239 -4.65 -0.39 10.21
CA ILE A 239 -3.87 0.73 10.73
C ILE A 239 -3.36 0.39 12.11
N TYR A 240 -2.06 0.56 12.31
CA TYR A 240 -1.37 0.41 13.59
C TYR A 240 -0.78 1.75 14.02
N LEU A 241 -0.79 2.00 15.32
CA LEU A 241 -0.18 3.21 15.87
C LEU A 241 1.34 3.10 15.83
N SER A 242 2.01 4.20 15.58
CA SER A 242 3.45 4.29 15.73
C SER A 242 3.85 4.46 17.20
N PRO A 243 5.10 4.14 17.59
CA PRO A 243 5.59 4.39 18.93
C PRO A 243 5.52 5.84 19.41
N GLN A 244 5.32 6.79 18.48
CA GLN A 244 5.17 8.22 18.78
C GLN A 244 3.74 8.61 19.15
N ASP A 245 2.74 7.74 18.90
CA ASP A 245 1.37 8.00 19.27
C ASP A 245 1.16 7.83 20.78
N PRO A 246 0.48 8.77 21.45
CA PRO A 246 0.21 8.68 22.90
C PRO A 246 -0.54 7.40 23.31
N ASN A 247 -1.33 6.82 22.43
CA ASN A 247 -2.10 5.61 22.68
C ASN A 247 -1.37 4.32 22.26
N TYR A 248 -0.12 4.41 21.81
CA TYR A 248 0.65 3.25 21.32
C TYR A 248 0.66 2.09 22.33
N PHE A 249 0.96 2.37 23.61
CA PHE A 249 1.01 1.35 24.65
C PHE A 249 -0.36 0.74 24.98
N LYS A 250 -1.46 1.44 24.70
CA LYS A 250 -2.82 0.88 24.83
C LYS A 250 -3.14 -0.07 23.68
N ALA A 251 -2.79 0.32 22.46
CA ALA A 251 -3.03 -0.49 21.26
C ALA A 251 -2.07 -1.68 21.17
N LYS A 252 -0.80 -1.49 21.55
CA LYS A 252 0.29 -2.47 21.35
C LYS A 252 0.39 -2.84 19.86
N ASP A 253 0.37 -4.15 19.56
CA ASP A 253 0.43 -4.67 18.20
C ASP A 253 -0.95 -4.90 17.56
N LYS A 254 -2.02 -4.43 18.21
CA LYS A 254 -3.37 -4.57 17.67
C LYS A 254 -3.68 -3.44 16.70
N PRO A 255 -4.41 -3.73 15.62
CA PRO A 255 -4.88 -2.69 14.72
C PRO A 255 -5.91 -1.79 15.44
N VAL A 256 -5.84 -0.49 15.18
CA VAL A 256 -6.80 0.51 15.69
C VAL A 256 -7.92 0.81 14.69
N ALA A 257 -7.71 0.44 13.43
CA ALA A 257 -8.74 0.45 12.40
C ALA A 257 -8.50 -0.68 11.40
N LEU A 258 -9.58 -1.26 10.93
CA LEU A 258 -9.62 -2.30 9.91
C LEU A 258 -10.64 -1.91 8.85
N TYR A 259 -10.26 -2.04 7.58
CA TYR A 259 -11.09 -1.75 6.42
C TYR A 259 -11.06 -2.96 5.49
N ARG A 260 -12.21 -3.49 5.13
CA ARG A 260 -12.32 -4.60 4.19
C ARG A 260 -12.86 -4.09 2.85
N TYR A 261 -12.13 -4.40 1.78
CA TYR A 261 -12.48 -4.02 0.42
C TYR A 261 -12.71 -5.24 -0.45
N HIS A 262 -13.69 -5.14 -1.33
CA HIS A 262 -13.82 -5.99 -2.49
C HIS A 262 -13.31 -5.25 -3.72
N LEU A 263 -12.41 -5.90 -4.49
CA LEU A 263 -11.79 -5.34 -5.69
C LEU A 263 -12.18 -6.18 -6.89
N SER A 264 -12.65 -5.55 -7.96
CA SER A 264 -12.91 -6.19 -9.25
C SER A 264 -12.11 -5.50 -10.35
N PHE A 265 -11.58 -6.28 -11.29
CA PHE A 265 -10.71 -5.78 -12.36
C PHE A 265 -11.28 -6.17 -13.71
N SER A 266 -11.51 -5.20 -14.60
CA SER A 266 -11.83 -5.41 -16.00
C SER A 266 -10.70 -4.88 -16.89
N PRO A 267 -10.35 -5.59 -18.00
CA PRO A 267 -9.26 -5.16 -18.84
C PRO A 267 -9.61 -3.86 -19.55
N VAL A 268 -8.66 -2.93 -19.63
CA VAL A 268 -8.79 -1.76 -20.50
C VAL A 268 -8.38 -2.18 -21.90
N LYS A 269 -9.35 -2.15 -22.83
CA LYS A 269 -9.05 -2.40 -24.25
C LYS A 269 -8.09 -1.33 -24.75
N ALA A 270 -7.04 -1.74 -25.45
CA ALA A 270 -6.04 -0.85 -26.03
C ALA A 270 -6.62 -0.11 -27.27
N ASP A 271 -7.60 0.77 -27.07
CA ASP A 271 -7.95 1.75 -28.09
C ASP A 271 -6.95 2.90 -28.00
N SER A 272 -6.14 3.05 -29.04
CA SER A 272 -5.03 4.02 -29.14
C SER A 272 -5.42 5.49 -28.89
N LYS A 273 -6.70 5.83 -28.91
CA LYS A 273 -7.23 7.14 -28.54
C LYS A 273 -7.53 7.30 -27.05
N SER A 274 -7.96 6.23 -26.38
CA SER A 274 -8.31 6.27 -24.96
C SER A 274 -7.09 6.38 -24.05
N ILE A 275 -5.96 5.77 -24.41
CA ILE A 275 -4.73 5.82 -23.61
C ILE A 275 -4.14 7.23 -23.64
N LYS A 276 -4.11 7.89 -24.82
CA LYS A 276 -3.60 9.27 -24.93
C LYS A 276 -4.44 10.31 -24.20
N SER A 277 -5.76 10.14 -24.15
CA SER A 277 -6.64 11.04 -23.37
C SER A 277 -6.52 10.83 -21.87
N LEU A 278 -6.21 9.61 -21.42
CA LEU A 278 -5.98 9.27 -20.00
C LEU A 278 -4.60 9.72 -19.52
N GLU A 279 -3.58 9.69 -20.40
CA GLU A 279 -2.24 10.22 -20.12
C GLU A 279 -2.22 11.76 -20.11
N ALA A 280 -3.06 12.41 -20.89
CA ALA A 280 -3.18 13.87 -20.93
C ALA A 280 -3.97 14.44 -19.73
N THR A 281 -4.74 13.60 -19.02
CA THR A 281 -5.48 13.98 -17.81
C THR A 281 -4.72 13.59 -16.54
N ASN A 282 -3.61 12.91 -16.69
CA ASN A 282 -2.64 12.58 -15.64
C ASN A 282 -1.42 13.50 -15.73
#